data_05928a2e8f50fccd7e517888216f465d
#
_entry.id   05928a2e8f50fccd7e517888216f465d
#
_cell.length_a   1.000
_cell.length_b   1.000
_cell.length_c   1.000
_cell.angle_alpha   90.00
_cell.angle_beta   90.00
_cell.angle_gamma   90.00
#
_symmetry.space_group_name_H-M   'P 1'
#
loop_
_entity.id
_entity.type
_entity.pdbx_description
1 polymer ?
#
loop_
_entity_poly.entity_id
_entity_poly.type
_entity_poly.pdbx_seq_one_letter_code
_entity_poly.pdbx_strand_id
1 'polypeptide(L)'
;MNKFMAWVDARFPATKMWEDHLSKYYAPKNFNFWYFFGSLALLVLVNQILTGIWLTMSFTPSAEEAFASVEYIMRDVDYGWIIRYMHSTGASAFFIVVYLHMFRGLLYGSYQKPRELVWIFGMLIYLALMAEAFMGYLLPWGQMSYWGAQVIISLFGAIPVVGEDLAQWIRGDFLISGITLNRFFALHVIALPIVLLGLVVLHILALHEVGSNNPDGVDIKKKKDENGVPLDGIAFHPYYTVKDIVGVVVFLFIFRTVIFFFPEMGGYFLEKPNFEMANQFKTPEHIAPVWYFTPFYAILRAVPDKLMGVVAMGAAIAVLFVLPWLDRSPVRSIRYKGWLSKLWLVIFAVSFVILGYYGAQAPSPLGTTLSRVCTVLYFAFFILMPFYTRMEKTKPVPERVTG
;
A
#
# COMPACT_ATOMS: atom_id res chain seq x y z
N MET A 1 -11.20 22.69 -33.72
CA MET A 1 -11.82 22.38 -32.41
C MET A 1 -13.33 22.27 -32.60
N ASN A 2 -13.95 21.19 -32.08
CA ASN A 2 -15.40 21.01 -32.19
C ASN A 2 -16.10 22.13 -31.38
N LYS A 3 -17.26 22.66 -31.89
CA LYS A 3 -18.04 23.72 -31.19
C LYS A 3 -18.41 23.35 -29.75
N PHE A 4 -18.61 22.06 -29.47
CA PHE A 4 -18.89 21.54 -28.15
C PHE A 4 -17.64 21.71 -27.22
N MET A 5 -16.46 21.33 -27.70
CA MET A 5 -15.24 21.49 -26.89
C MET A 5 -14.89 22.96 -26.63
N ALA A 6 -15.12 23.84 -27.62
CA ALA A 6 -14.96 25.28 -27.41
C ALA A 6 -15.94 25.83 -26.34
N TRP A 7 -17.17 25.32 -26.32
CA TRP A 7 -18.17 25.69 -25.30
C TRP A 7 -17.76 25.17 -23.90
N VAL A 8 -17.19 23.94 -23.80
CA VAL A 8 -16.67 23.38 -22.54
C VAL A 8 -15.50 24.20 -22.07
N ASP A 9 -14.48 24.44 -22.92
CA ASP A 9 -13.25 25.13 -22.56
C ASP A 9 -13.45 26.58 -22.10
N ALA A 10 -14.48 27.21 -22.63
CA ALA A 10 -14.87 28.57 -22.19
C ALA A 10 -15.38 28.60 -20.72
N ARG A 11 -15.72 27.45 -20.11
CA ARG A 11 -16.28 27.30 -18.76
C ARG A 11 -15.42 26.46 -17.83
N PHE A 12 -14.75 25.48 -18.39
CA PHE A 12 -13.88 24.55 -17.72
C PHE A 12 -12.72 24.18 -18.65
N PRO A 13 -11.45 24.44 -18.32
CA PRO A 13 -10.32 24.31 -19.23
C PRO A 13 -9.94 22.85 -19.51
N ALA A 14 -10.87 22.04 -20.01
CA ALA A 14 -10.72 20.61 -20.20
C ALA A 14 -9.57 20.26 -21.16
N THR A 15 -9.49 20.97 -22.29
CA THR A 15 -8.39 20.79 -23.27
C THR A 15 -7.04 21.11 -22.65
N LYS A 16 -6.94 22.22 -21.90
CA LYS A 16 -5.70 22.57 -21.21
C LYS A 16 -5.30 21.54 -20.17
N MET A 17 -6.24 21.04 -19.37
CA MET A 17 -5.97 19.98 -18.39
C MET A 17 -5.51 18.69 -19.07
N TRP A 18 -6.14 18.30 -20.19
CA TRP A 18 -5.69 17.17 -21.00
C TRP A 18 -4.26 17.36 -21.52
N GLU A 19 -3.96 18.55 -22.03
CA GLU A 19 -2.61 18.86 -22.52
C GLU A 19 -1.58 18.83 -21.41
N ASP A 20 -1.82 19.51 -20.31
CA ASP A 20 -0.84 19.66 -19.22
C ASP A 20 -0.56 18.34 -18.50
N HIS A 21 -1.55 17.45 -18.40
CA HIS A 21 -1.42 16.21 -17.62
C HIS A 21 -1.24 14.93 -18.46
N LEU A 22 -1.53 14.96 -19.76
CA LEU A 22 -1.46 13.77 -20.61
C LEU A 22 -0.66 14.00 -21.89
N SER A 23 -1.17 14.80 -22.83
CA SER A 23 -0.57 14.87 -24.18
C SER A 23 0.73 15.67 -24.24
N LYS A 24 0.89 16.69 -23.40
CA LYS A 24 2.11 17.51 -23.26
C LYS A 24 2.89 17.20 -21.99
N TYR A 25 2.47 16.21 -21.21
CA TYR A 25 3.26 15.67 -20.11
C TYR A 25 4.30 14.70 -20.66
N TYR A 26 5.58 15.07 -20.55
CA TYR A 26 6.68 14.23 -21.04
C TYR A 26 7.25 13.38 -19.90
N ALA A 27 7.18 12.07 -20.07
CA ALA A 27 7.76 11.08 -19.16
C ALA A 27 9.09 10.55 -19.71
N PRO A 28 10.00 10.07 -18.83
CA PRO A 28 11.24 9.44 -19.27
C PRO A 28 10.99 8.24 -20.20
N LYS A 29 11.72 8.20 -21.34
CA LYS A 29 11.51 7.17 -22.38
C LYS A 29 11.93 5.75 -21.98
N ASN A 30 12.65 5.59 -20.86
CA ASN A 30 13.21 4.31 -20.40
C ASN A 30 12.43 3.67 -19.23
N PHE A 31 11.14 3.95 -19.07
CA PHE A 31 10.32 3.26 -18.09
C PHE A 31 10.26 1.75 -18.39
N ASN A 32 10.50 0.95 -17.36
CA ASN A 32 10.42 -0.50 -17.40
C ASN A 32 9.22 -1.03 -16.63
N PHE A 33 9.14 -2.35 -16.46
CA PHE A 33 8.08 -3.08 -15.75
C PHE A 33 7.71 -2.47 -14.38
N TRP A 34 8.66 -1.98 -13.59
CA TRP A 34 8.40 -1.41 -12.26
C TRP A 34 7.51 -0.17 -12.27
N TYR A 35 7.32 0.47 -13.41
CA TYR A 35 6.51 1.68 -13.51
C TYR A 35 5.02 1.42 -13.68
N PHE A 36 4.60 0.17 -13.98
CA PHE A 36 3.19 -0.21 -14.03
C PHE A 36 2.49 -0.12 -12.66
N PHE A 37 3.20 -0.33 -11.55
CA PHE A 37 2.58 -0.44 -10.23
C PHE A 37 1.93 0.85 -9.73
N GLY A 38 2.24 2.00 -10.29
CA GLY A 38 1.53 3.25 -9.99
C GLY A 38 0.13 3.31 -10.61
N SER A 39 0.03 3.03 -11.91
CA SER A 39 -1.26 2.97 -12.63
C SER A 39 -2.12 1.80 -12.16
N LEU A 40 -1.52 0.65 -11.84
CA LEU A 40 -2.22 -0.50 -11.26
C LEU A 40 -2.78 -0.20 -9.86
N ALA A 41 -2.07 0.58 -9.03
CA ALA A 41 -2.61 1.00 -7.73
C ALA A 41 -3.87 1.85 -7.89
N LEU A 42 -3.88 2.76 -8.87
CA LEU A 42 -5.07 3.54 -9.19
C LEU A 42 -6.23 2.66 -9.70
N LEU A 43 -5.94 1.68 -10.57
CA LEU A 43 -6.93 0.71 -11.04
C LEU A 43 -7.58 -0.06 -9.88
N VAL A 44 -6.75 -0.55 -8.96
CA VAL A 44 -7.24 -1.30 -7.79
C VAL A 44 -8.04 -0.39 -6.85
N LEU A 45 -7.62 0.88 -6.64
CA LEU A 45 -8.42 1.84 -5.88
C LEU A 45 -9.82 2.02 -6.47
N VAL A 46 -9.92 2.18 -7.79
CA VAL A 46 -11.22 2.27 -8.47
C VAL A 46 -12.03 1.00 -8.29
N ASN A 47 -11.40 -0.20 -8.41
CA ASN A 47 -12.06 -1.47 -8.13
C ASN A 47 -12.62 -1.51 -6.70
N GLN A 48 -11.83 -1.12 -5.69
CA GLN A 48 -12.25 -1.14 -4.29
C GLN A 48 -13.44 -0.21 -4.02
N ILE A 49 -13.41 0.99 -4.58
CA ILE A 49 -14.52 1.95 -4.44
C ILE A 49 -15.79 1.41 -5.08
N LEU A 50 -15.73 0.95 -6.33
CA LEU A 50 -16.91 0.48 -7.05
C LEU A 50 -17.52 -0.78 -6.41
N THR A 51 -16.68 -1.76 -6.08
CA THR A 51 -17.13 -2.99 -5.41
C THR A 51 -17.61 -2.73 -3.98
N GLY A 52 -16.94 -1.81 -3.26
CA GLY A 52 -17.35 -1.40 -1.91
C GLY A 52 -18.73 -0.74 -1.91
N ILE A 53 -18.98 0.23 -2.79
CA ILE A 53 -20.30 0.87 -2.93
C ILE A 53 -21.38 -0.19 -3.23
N TRP A 54 -21.10 -1.12 -4.13
CA TRP A 54 -22.04 -2.18 -4.46
C TRP A 54 -22.33 -3.10 -3.27
N LEU A 55 -21.30 -3.49 -2.49
CA LEU A 55 -21.47 -4.33 -1.31
C LEU A 55 -22.35 -3.65 -0.23
N THR A 56 -22.26 -2.32 -0.07
CA THR A 56 -23.07 -1.60 0.92
C THR A 56 -24.56 -1.67 0.65
N MET A 57 -24.98 -1.98 -0.58
CA MET A 57 -26.40 -2.08 -0.93
C MET A 57 -27.10 -3.28 -0.26
N SER A 58 -26.33 -4.31 0.14
CA SER A 58 -26.88 -5.53 0.74
C SER A 58 -26.23 -5.89 2.07
N PHE A 59 -25.23 -5.13 2.51
CA PHE A 59 -24.55 -5.35 3.79
C PHE A 59 -25.27 -4.63 4.93
N THR A 60 -25.48 -5.32 6.06
CA THR A 60 -26.09 -4.75 7.26
C THR A 60 -25.04 -4.60 8.37
N PRO A 61 -24.68 -3.36 8.79
CA PRO A 61 -23.62 -3.13 9.77
C PRO A 61 -24.08 -3.30 11.22
N SER A 62 -24.60 -4.47 11.58
CA SER A 62 -24.97 -4.82 12.96
C SER A 62 -24.30 -6.13 13.38
N ALA A 63 -24.03 -6.29 14.67
CA ALA A 63 -23.40 -7.50 15.19
C ALA A 63 -24.23 -8.77 14.96
N GLU A 64 -25.55 -8.61 14.90
CA GLU A 64 -26.52 -9.69 14.70
C GLU A 64 -26.59 -10.13 13.24
N GLU A 65 -26.48 -9.20 12.29
CA GLU A 65 -26.80 -9.45 10.87
C GLU A 65 -25.60 -9.35 9.92
N ALA A 66 -24.48 -8.75 10.36
CA ALA A 66 -23.35 -8.49 9.44
C ALA A 66 -22.83 -9.77 8.78
N PHE A 67 -22.59 -10.82 9.55
CA PHE A 67 -22.13 -12.11 8.99
C PHE A 67 -23.18 -12.71 8.05
N ALA A 68 -24.44 -12.74 8.46
CA ALA A 68 -25.53 -13.27 7.64
C ALA A 68 -25.74 -12.46 6.36
N SER A 69 -25.57 -11.13 6.39
CA SER A 69 -25.67 -10.29 5.20
C SER A 69 -24.53 -10.56 4.19
N VAL A 70 -23.32 -10.90 4.67
CA VAL A 70 -22.22 -11.33 3.77
C VAL A 70 -22.55 -12.69 3.16
N GLU A 71 -23.07 -13.65 3.93
CA GLU A 71 -23.52 -14.94 3.40
C GLU A 71 -24.63 -14.78 2.37
N TYR A 72 -25.61 -13.88 2.60
CA TYR A 72 -26.65 -13.53 1.65
C TYR A 72 -26.05 -12.98 0.34
N ILE A 73 -25.10 -12.04 0.44
CA ILE A 73 -24.40 -11.53 -0.76
C ILE A 73 -23.71 -12.66 -1.53
N MET A 74 -23.09 -13.60 -0.82
CA MET A 74 -22.32 -14.68 -1.43
C MET A 74 -23.21 -15.74 -2.10
N ARG A 75 -24.42 -15.99 -1.61
CA ARG A 75 -25.26 -17.13 -1.98
C ARG A 75 -26.51 -16.77 -2.76
N ASP A 76 -27.15 -15.66 -2.41
CA ASP A 76 -28.51 -15.35 -2.88
C ASP A 76 -28.55 -14.16 -3.84
N VAL A 77 -27.56 -13.26 -3.75
CA VAL A 77 -27.48 -12.09 -4.66
C VAL A 77 -26.82 -12.49 -5.98
N ASP A 78 -27.47 -12.23 -7.10
CA ASP A 78 -26.93 -12.51 -8.42
C ASP A 78 -25.54 -11.87 -8.62
N TYR A 79 -24.55 -12.71 -8.94
CA TYR A 79 -23.14 -12.31 -9.08
C TYR A 79 -22.49 -11.70 -7.82
N GLY A 80 -23.16 -11.73 -6.67
CA GLY A 80 -22.68 -11.16 -5.42
C GLY A 80 -21.33 -11.72 -4.97
N TRP A 81 -21.11 -13.04 -5.14
CA TRP A 81 -19.85 -13.70 -4.85
C TRP A 81 -18.69 -13.15 -5.69
N ILE A 82 -18.90 -12.78 -6.95
CA ILE A 82 -17.86 -12.17 -7.80
C ILE A 82 -17.45 -10.81 -7.20
N ILE A 83 -18.43 -9.95 -6.92
CA ILE A 83 -18.16 -8.61 -6.37
C ILE A 83 -17.49 -8.72 -4.99
N ARG A 84 -17.95 -9.64 -4.14
CA ARG A 84 -17.35 -9.88 -2.83
C ARG A 84 -15.89 -10.34 -2.95
N TYR A 85 -15.58 -11.27 -3.86
CA TYR A 85 -14.20 -11.69 -4.10
C TYR A 85 -13.38 -10.61 -4.81
N MET A 86 -13.94 -9.81 -5.72
CA MET A 86 -13.26 -8.65 -6.29
C MET A 86 -12.84 -7.65 -5.20
N HIS A 87 -13.64 -7.48 -4.16
CA HIS A 87 -13.33 -6.59 -3.06
C HIS A 87 -12.26 -7.19 -2.13
N SER A 88 -12.43 -8.42 -1.64
CA SER A 88 -11.50 -9.07 -0.73
C SER A 88 -10.13 -9.40 -1.36
N THR A 89 -10.15 -9.99 -2.56
CA THR A 89 -8.92 -10.23 -3.34
C THR A 89 -8.30 -8.89 -3.78
N GLY A 90 -9.15 -7.90 -4.07
CA GLY A 90 -8.72 -6.54 -4.39
C GLY A 90 -7.94 -5.87 -3.26
N ALA A 91 -8.30 -6.09 -1.99
CA ALA A 91 -7.52 -5.61 -0.87
C ALA A 91 -6.11 -6.20 -0.85
N SER A 92 -5.96 -7.52 -1.05
CA SER A 92 -4.66 -8.18 -1.17
C SER A 92 -3.88 -7.67 -2.39
N ALA A 93 -4.53 -7.55 -3.55
CA ALA A 93 -3.91 -7.01 -4.77
C ALA A 93 -3.42 -5.58 -4.57
N PHE A 94 -4.15 -4.75 -3.81
CA PHE A 94 -3.74 -3.38 -3.51
C PHE A 94 -2.43 -3.35 -2.74
N PHE A 95 -2.28 -4.14 -1.68
CA PHE A 95 -1.03 -4.20 -0.93
C PHE A 95 0.13 -4.78 -1.75
N ILE A 96 -0.10 -5.81 -2.58
CA ILE A 96 0.92 -6.33 -3.50
C ILE A 96 1.43 -5.20 -4.41
N VAL A 97 0.51 -4.49 -5.06
CA VAL A 97 0.84 -3.42 -6.00
C VAL A 97 1.54 -2.25 -5.30
N VAL A 98 1.07 -1.84 -4.11
CA VAL A 98 1.68 -0.74 -3.33
C VAL A 98 3.06 -1.13 -2.81
N TYR A 99 3.27 -2.34 -2.31
CA TYR A 99 4.61 -2.81 -1.90
C TYR A 99 5.60 -2.81 -3.07
N LEU A 100 5.18 -3.27 -4.25
CA LEU A 100 6.03 -3.25 -5.44
C LEU A 100 6.27 -1.82 -5.95
N HIS A 101 5.28 -0.93 -5.81
CA HIS A 101 5.42 0.50 -6.09
C HIS A 101 6.43 1.18 -5.15
N MET A 102 6.37 0.91 -3.86
CA MET A 102 7.33 1.39 -2.87
C MET A 102 8.73 0.81 -3.10
N PHE A 103 8.82 -0.48 -3.42
CA PHE A 103 10.09 -1.14 -3.73
C PHE A 103 10.75 -0.54 -4.97
N ARG A 104 9.99 -0.17 -6.01
CA ARG A 104 10.50 0.60 -7.15
C ARG A 104 11.08 1.95 -6.68
N GLY A 105 10.43 2.59 -5.71
CA GLY A 105 10.96 3.80 -5.07
C GLY A 105 12.34 3.57 -4.46
N LEU A 106 12.53 2.44 -3.74
CA LEU A 106 13.82 2.04 -3.17
C LEU A 106 14.88 1.73 -4.25
N LEU A 107 14.48 0.98 -5.30
CA LEU A 107 15.39 0.60 -6.39
C LEU A 107 15.97 1.82 -7.12
N TYR A 108 15.15 2.83 -7.38
CA TYR A 108 15.57 3.94 -8.23
C TYR A 108 15.77 5.25 -7.48
N GLY A 109 15.65 5.25 -6.14
CA GLY A 109 15.80 6.45 -5.32
C GLY A 109 14.74 7.50 -5.62
N SER A 110 13.49 7.06 -5.88
CA SER A 110 12.39 7.97 -6.25
C SER A 110 11.89 8.83 -5.09
N TYR A 111 12.43 8.63 -3.89
CA TYR A 111 12.19 9.42 -2.68
C TYR A 111 13.22 10.55 -2.49
N GLN A 112 14.35 10.52 -3.22
CA GLN A 112 15.38 11.53 -3.09
C GLN A 112 14.97 12.85 -3.74
N LYS A 113 15.63 13.93 -3.31
CA LYS A 113 15.42 15.30 -3.78
C LYS A 113 15.32 15.38 -5.31
N PRO A 114 14.30 16.07 -5.86
CA PRO A 114 13.28 16.92 -5.20
C PRO A 114 11.94 16.21 -4.97
N ARG A 115 11.91 14.89 -4.74
CA ARG A 115 10.70 14.05 -4.68
C ARG A 115 10.32 13.63 -3.26
N GLU A 116 10.87 14.30 -2.24
CA GLU A 116 10.59 13.99 -0.84
C GLU A 116 9.10 14.10 -0.53
N LEU A 117 8.44 15.15 -1.01
CA LEU A 117 7.01 15.36 -0.78
C LEU A 117 6.15 14.30 -1.50
N VAL A 118 6.56 13.85 -2.69
CA VAL A 118 5.90 12.72 -3.38
C VAL A 118 5.96 11.47 -2.51
N TRP A 119 7.13 11.19 -1.91
CA TRP A 119 7.29 10.05 -1.00
C TRP A 119 6.44 10.19 0.25
N ILE A 120 6.41 11.37 0.89
CA ILE A 120 5.61 11.62 2.10
C ILE A 120 4.11 11.43 1.83
N PHE A 121 3.58 11.98 0.74
CA PHE A 121 2.18 11.71 0.38
C PHE A 121 1.93 10.22 0.12
N GLY A 122 2.87 9.51 -0.53
CA GLY A 122 2.81 8.06 -0.69
C GLY A 122 2.76 7.31 0.64
N MET A 123 3.55 7.73 1.63
CA MET A 123 3.54 7.15 2.97
C MET A 123 2.23 7.44 3.74
N LEU A 124 1.65 8.62 3.57
CA LEU A 124 0.34 8.95 4.14
C LEU A 124 -0.78 8.11 3.50
N ILE A 125 -0.72 7.89 2.18
CA ILE A 125 -1.62 6.95 1.47
C ILE A 125 -1.47 5.55 2.05
N TYR A 126 -0.23 5.08 2.26
CA TYR A 126 0.02 3.76 2.83
C TYR A 126 -0.56 3.60 4.24
N LEU A 127 -0.41 4.60 5.12
CA LEU A 127 -1.03 4.59 6.45
C LEU A 127 -2.56 4.60 6.38
N ALA A 128 -3.14 5.45 5.53
CA ALA A 128 -4.58 5.51 5.33
C ALA A 128 -5.11 4.17 4.77
N LEU A 129 -4.36 3.54 3.84
CA LEU A 129 -4.69 2.22 3.30
C LEU A 129 -4.62 1.11 4.36
N MET A 130 -3.64 1.17 5.28
CA MET A 130 -3.57 0.23 6.42
C MET A 130 -4.81 0.37 7.33
N ALA A 131 -5.20 1.60 7.66
CA ALA A 131 -6.39 1.87 8.45
C ALA A 131 -7.67 1.42 7.72
N GLU A 132 -7.78 1.72 6.43
CA GLU A 132 -8.88 1.30 5.54
C GLU A 132 -9.05 -0.22 5.53
N ALA A 133 -7.97 -0.95 5.31
CA ALA A 133 -7.99 -2.41 5.28
C ALA A 133 -8.32 -3.02 6.65
N PHE A 134 -7.78 -2.46 7.74
CA PHE A 134 -8.09 -2.91 9.10
C PHE A 134 -9.57 -2.75 9.44
N MET A 135 -10.13 -1.58 9.14
CA MET A 135 -11.54 -1.32 9.43
C MET A 135 -12.46 -2.17 8.55
N GLY A 136 -12.12 -2.34 7.26
CA GLY A 136 -12.87 -3.20 6.35
C GLY A 136 -12.83 -4.68 6.71
N TYR A 137 -11.71 -5.13 7.30
CA TYR A 137 -11.57 -6.53 7.72
C TYR A 137 -12.49 -6.92 8.88
N LEU A 138 -12.88 -5.98 9.74
CA LEU A 138 -13.87 -6.23 10.82
C LEU A 138 -15.28 -6.48 10.26
N LEU A 139 -15.64 -5.86 9.14
CA LEU A 139 -17.03 -5.80 8.67
C LEU A 139 -17.69 -7.17 8.45
N PRO A 140 -17.03 -8.20 7.89
CA PRO A 140 -17.63 -9.52 7.71
C PRO A 140 -18.07 -10.21 9.01
N TRP A 141 -17.62 -9.73 10.16
CA TRP A 141 -17.97 -10.24 11.49
C TRP A 141 -17.71 -11.74 11.67
N GLY A 142 -16.64 -12.22 11.04
CA GLY A 142 -16.12 -13.59 11.23
C GLY A 142 -15.21 -13.68 12.45
N GLN A 143 -14.80 -14.92 12.81
CA GLN A 143 -13.93 -15.17 13.96
C GLN A 143 -12.60 -14.40 13.88
N MET A 144 -11.92 -14.40 12.72
CA MET A 144 -10.67 -13.67 12.58
C MET A 144 -10.89 -12.15 12.49
N SER A 145 -12.00 -11.69 11.90
CA SER A 145 -12.41 -10.28 11.90
C SER A 145 -12.51 -9.73 13.32
N TYR A 146 -13.26 -10.41 14.17
CA TYR A 146 -13.50 -10.02 15.56
C TYR A 146 -12.23 -10.07 16.41
N TRP A 147 -11.56 -11.24 16.42
CA TRP A 147 -10.40 -11.45 17.28
C TRP A 147 -9.15 -10.70 16.78
N GLY A 148 -8.99 -10.53 15.46
CA GLY A 148 -7.97 -9.68 14.89
C GLY A 148 -8.12 -8.22 15.32
N ALA A 149 -9.34 -7.69 15.27
CA ALA A 149 -9.63 -6.34 15.76
C ALA A 149 -9.38 -6.21 17.27
N GLN A 150 -9.78 -7.22 18.07
CA GLN A 150 -9.54 -7.24 19.51
C GLN A 150 -8.03 -7.16 19.81
N VAL A 151 -7.20 -7.91 19.09
CA VAL A 151 -5.74 -7.86 19.26
C VAL A 151 -5.20 -6.48 18.89
N ILE A 152 -5.53 -5.97 17.70
CA ILE A 152 -4.98 -4.69 17.21
C ILE A 152 -5.39 -3.52 18.10
N ILE A 153 -6.65 -3.44 18.51
CA ILE A 153 -7.11 -2.36 19.39
C ILE A 153 -6.47 -2.47 20.79
N SER A 154 -6.25 -3.70 21.29
CA SER A 154 -5.59 -3.91 22.58
C SER A 154 -4.12 -3.42 22.60
N LEU A 155 -3.49 -3.22 21.45
CA LEU A 155 -2.14 -2.66 21.36
C LEU A 155 -2.11 -1.19 21.79
N PHE A 156 -3.17 -0.43 21.51
CA PHE A 156 -3.29 0.95 21.98
C PHE A 156 -3.34 1.02 23.52
N GLY A 157 -3.94 0.01 24.18
CA GLY A 157 -3.94 -0.10 25.63
C GLY A 157 -2.55 -0.26 26.27
N ALA A 158 -1.51 -0.56 25.48
CA ALA A 158 -0.13 -0.60 25.98
C ALA A 158 0.49 0.79 26.18
N ILE A 159 -0.13 1.84 25.64
CA ILE A 159 0.37 3.22 25.76
C ILE A 159 0.16 3.69 27.22
N PRO A 160 1.21 4.14 27.92
CA PRO A 160 1.08 4.58 29.30
C PRO A 160 0.08 5.75 29.45
N VAL A 161 -0.63 5.76 30.56
CA VAL A 161 -1.57 6.80 31.02
C VAL A 161 -2.88 6.85 30.24
N VAL A 162 -2.82 6.93 28.90
CA VAL A 162 -4.01 7.16 28.05
C VAL A 162 -4.45 5.92 27.26
N GLY A 163 -3.68 4.83 27.31
CA GLY A 163 -3.85 3.68 26.40
C GLY A 163 -5.20 2.98 26.54
N GLU A 164 -5.63 2.67 27.75
CA GLU A 164 -6.90 1.99 27.98
C GLU A 164 -8.10 2.86 27.57
N ASP A 165 -8.08 4.14 27.92
CA ASP A 165 -9.12 5.09 27.52
C ASP A 165 -9.17 5.23 25.99
N LEU A 166 -8.02 5.28 25.35
CA LEU A 166 -7.91 5.32 23.87
C LEU A 166 -8.47 4.04 23.25
N ALA A 167 -8.09 2.87 23.76
CA ALA A 167 -8.58 1.59 23.27
C ALA A 167 -10.12 1.48 23.43
N GLN A 168 -10.65 1.91 24.57
CA GLN A 168 -12.10 1.97 24.82
C GLN A 168 -12.78 2.98 23.88
N TRP A 169 -12.19 4.14 23.68
CA TRP A 169 -12.71 5.15 22.75
C TRP A 169 -12.77 4.62 21.31
N ILE A 170 -11.73 3.91 20.84
CA ILE A 170 -11.72 3.29 19.51
C ILE A 170 -12.84 2.24 19.38
N ARG A 171 -12.98 1.36 20.36
CA ARG A 171 -14.06 0.36 20.38
C ARG A 171 -15.45 1.00 20.50
N GLY A 172 -15.56 2.08 21.26
CA GLY A 172 -16.83 2.70 21.63
C GLY A 172 -17.58 1.94 22.72
N ASP A 173 -16.98 0.88 23.25
CA ASP A 173 -17.49 0.00 24.27
C ASP A 173 -16.34 -0.65 25.05
N PHE A 174 -16.62 -1.39 26.10
CA PHE A 174 -15.62 -2.18 26.84
C PHE A 174 -15.04 -3.32 26.01
N LEU A 175 -15.86 -3.95 25.17
CA LEU A 175 -15.49 -4.99 24.24
C LEU A 175 -15.81 -4.57 22.80
N ILE A 176 -15.34 -5.34 21.83
CA ILE A 176 -15.78 -5.19 20.45
C ILE A 176 -17.25 -5.57 20.36
N SER A 177 -18.08 -4.66 19.87
CA SER A 177 -19.53 -4.77 19.83
C SER A 177 -20.08 -4.21 18.52
N GLY A 178 -21.41 -4.20 18.38
CA GLY A 178 -22.10 -3.56 17.26
C GLY A 178 -21.77 -2.06 17.13
N ILE A 179 -21.41 -1.38 18.23
CA ILE A 179 -20.96 0.01 18.21
C ILE A 179 -19.61 0.11 17.47
N THR A 180 -18.66 -0.79 17.76
CA THR A 180 -17.37 -0.85 17.08
C THR A 180 -17.57 -1.10 15.58
N LEU A 181 -18.41 -2.07 15.24
CA LEU A 181 -18.71 -2.43 13.85
C LEU A 181 -19.30 -1.24 13.08
N ASN A 182 -20.26 -0.53 13.66
CA ASN A 182 -20.90 0.62 13.01
C ASN A 182 -19.92 1.79 12.81
N ARG A 183 -19.06 2.09 13.81
CA ARG A 183 -18.00 3.09 13.68
C ARG A 183 -17.02 2.75 12.55
N PHE A 184 -16.57 1.50 12.50
CA PHE A 184 -15.64 1.03 11.49
C PHE A 184 -16.29 1.01 10.11
N PHE A 185 -17.55 0.66 10.00
CA PHE A 185 -18.32 0.78 8.77
C PHE A 185 -18.35 2.22 8.25
N ALA A 186 -18.70 3.19 9.09
CA ALA A 186 -18.75 4.59 8.69
C ALA A 186 -17.38 5.13 8.25
N LEU A 187 -16.32 4.77 8.97
CA LEU A 187 -14.95 5.17 8.63
C LEU A 187 -14.46 4.53 7.33
N HIS A 188 -14.70 3.22 7.16
CA HIS A 188 -14.29 2.45 5.97
C HIS A 188 -15.05 2.85 4.71
N VAL A 189 -16.35 3.12 4.81
CA VAL A 189 -17.18 3.39 3.62
C VAL A 189 -17.11 4.88 3.20
N ILE A 190 -16.87 5.79 4.13
CA ILE A 190 -16.96 7.23 3.86
C ILE A 190 -15.64 7.95 4.13
N ALA A 191 -15.18 7.97 5.40
CA ALA A 191 -14.15 8.90 5.82
C ALA A 191 -12.77 8.56 5.20
N LEU A 192 -12.34 7.32 5.31
CA LEU A 192 -11.02 6.91 4.79
C LEU A 192 -10.94 6.89 3.27
N PRO A 193 -11.96 6.46 2.51
CA PRO A 193 -11.96 6.62 1.05
C PRO A 193 -11.83 8.07 0.58
N ILE A 194 -12.48 9.02 1.25
CA ILE A 194 -12.35 10.45 0.95
C ILE A 194 -10.92 10.93 1.23
N VAL A 195 -10.34 10.56 2.37
CA VAL A 195 -8.96 10.88 2.72
C VAL A 195 -7.98 10.27 1.71
N LEU A 196 -8.17 8.99 1.34
CA LEU A 196 -7.34 8.32 0.32
C LEU A 196 -7.39 9.02 -1.02
N LEU A 197 -8.59 9.36 -1.51
CA LEU A 197 -8.75 10.09 -2.77
C LEU A 197 -8.05 11.44 -2.73
N GLY A 198 -8.22 12.21 -1.65
CA GLY A 198 -7.54 13.49 -1.47
C GLY A 198 -6.01 13.35 -1.47
N LEU A 199 -5.48 12.36 -0.75
CA LEU A 199 -4.04 12.09 -0.71
C LEU A 199 -3.49 11.62 -2.07
N VAL A 200 -4.24 10.80 -2.81
CA VAL A 200 -3.85 10.37 -4.16
C VAL A 200 -3.79 11.54 -5.11
N VAL A 201 -4.75 12.47 -5.06
CA VAL A 201 -4.70 13.71 -5.85
C VAL A 201 -3.45 14.51 -5.51
N LEU A 202 -3.14 14.73 -4.23
CA LEU A 202 -1.94 15.45 -3.80
C LEU A 202 -0.65 14.74 -4.23
N HIS A 203 -0.60 13.42 -4.17
CA HIS A 203 0.54 12.62 -4.60
C HIS A 203 0.81 12.77 -6.11
N ILE A 204 -0.24 12.74 -6.93
CA ILE A 204 -0.14 12.90 -8.39
C ILE A 204 0.24 14.34 -8.73
N LEU A 205 -0.36 15.34 -8.09
CA LEU A 205 0.00 16.75 -8.30
C LEU A 205 1.48 17.01 -7.97
N ALA A 206 1.95 16.53 -6.82
CA ALA A 206 3.36 16.63 -6.44
C ALA A 206 4.29 15.90 -7.44
N LEU A 207 3.86 14.74 -7.96
CA LEU A 207 4.61 14.01 -9.00
C LEU A 207 4.70 14.81 -10.31
N HIS A 208 3.62 15.44 -10.76
CA HIS A 208 3.60 16.23 -11.99
C HIS A 208 4.47 17.47 -11.88
N GLU A 209 4.51 18.11 -10.71
CA GLU A 209 5.36 19.26 -10.46
C GLU A 209 6.84 18.93 -10.63
N VAL A 210 7.33 17.93 -9.92
CA VAL A 210 8.76 17.56 -9.94
C VAL A 210 9.15 16.62 -11.08
N GLY A 211 8.18 15.95 -11.71
CA GLY A 211 8.35 14.96 -12.77
C GLY A 211 8.77 13.57 -12.26
N SER A 212 8.47 12.56 -13.07
CA SER A 212 8.79 11.17 -12.77
C SER A 212 10.29 10.92 -12.77
N ASN A 213 10.76 10.10 -11.81
CA ASN A 213 12.11 9.54 -11.84
C ASN A 213 12.19 8.40 -12.88
N ASN A 214 13.38 7.91 -13.18
CA ASN A 214 13.62 6.82 -14.14
C ASN A 214 14.68 5.84 -13.63
N PRO A 215 14.84 4.68 -14.29
CA PRO A 215 15.81 3.65 -13.88
C PRO A 215 17.26 4.11 -13.78
N ASP A 216 17.64 5.18 -14.45
CA ASP A 216 19.00 5.72 -14.39
C ASP A 216 19.12 6.89 -13.38
N GLY A 217 18.01 7.43 -12.91
CA GLY A 217 18.00 8.60 -12.02
C GLY A 217 18.38 9.91 -12.71
N VAL A 218 18.34 9.95 -14.05
CA VAL A 218 18.62 11.14 -14.85
C VAL A 218 17.46 12.12 -14.77
N ASP A 219 17.76 13.39 -14.60
CA ASP A 219 16.76 14.46 -14.64
C ASP A 219 16.51 14.90 -16.09
N ILE A 220 15.45 14.38 -16.70
CA ILE A 220 15.14 14.64 -18.12
C ILE A 220 14.74 16.08 -18.41
N LYS A 221 14.30 16.86 -17.40
CA LYS A 221 13.91 18.28 -17.56
C LYS A 221 15.10 19.20 -17.79
N LYS A 222 16.33 18.74 -17.52
CA LYS A 222 17.56 19.55 -17.65
C LYS A 222 18.02 19.76 -19.09
N LYS A 223 17.80 18.78 -19.98
CA LYS A 223 18.22 18.84 -21.38
C LYS A 223 16.99 18.81 -22.28
N LYS A 224 16.74 19.93 -22.96
CA LYS A 224 15.57 20.13 -23.83
C LYS A 224 16.03 20.47 -25.27
N ASP A 225 15.16 20.22 -26.23
CA ASP A 225 15.30 20.68 -27.61
C ASP A 225 14.90 22.17 -27.74
N GLU A 226 14.96 22.67 -28.98
CA GLU A 226 14.60 24.06 -29.34
C GLU A 226 13.13 24.38 -29.04
N ASN A 227 12.26 23.38 -28.98
CA ASN A 227 10.83 23.49 -28.68
C ASN A 227 10.52 23.34 -27.18
N GLY A 228 11.55 23.18 -26.34
CA GLY A 228 11.38 22.99 -24.91
C GLY A 228 11.00 21.57 -24.50
N VAL A 229 11.01 20.60 -25.44
CA VAL A 229 10.71 19.18 -25.17
C VAL A 229 11.94 18.50 -24.58
N PRO A 230 11.81 17.74 -23.48
CA PRO A 230 12.93 16.99 -22.92
C PRO A 230 13.48 15.97 -23.92
N LEU A 231 14.79 16.01 -24.17
CA LEU A 231 15.47 15.13 -25.13
C LEU A 231 15.33 13.63 -24.78
N ASP A 232 15.12 13.29 -23.52
CA ASP A 232 14.91 11.93 -23.01
C ASP A 232 13.46 11.68 -22.57
N GLY A 233 12.55 12.57 -22.99
CA GLY A 233 11.13 12.46 -22.74
C GLY A 233 10.36 11.97 -23.96
N ILE A 234 9.27 11.26 -23.73
CA ILE A 234 8.21 11.02 -24.71
C ILE A 234 6.88 11.46 -24.11
N ALA A 235 5.93 11.89 -24.94
CA ALA A 235 4.59 12.26 -24.49
C ALA A 235 3.96 11.07 -23.76
N PHE A 236 3.35 11.32 -22.61
CA PHE A 236 2.70 10.26 -21.84
C PHE A 236 1.57 9.63 -22.67
N HIS A 237 0.70 10.45 -23.21
CA HIS A 237 -0.30 9.98 -24.19
C HIS A 237 0.20 10.25 -25.62
N PRO A 238 0.14 9.26 -26.53
CA PRO A 238 -0.44 7.91 -26.37
C PRO A 238 0.53 6.84 -25.85
N TYR A 239 1.82 7.10 -25.78
CA TYR A 239 2.84 6.04 -25.61
C TYR A 239 2.71 5.27 -24.29
N TYR A 240 2.75 5.96 -23.15
CA TYR A 240 2.60 5.29 -21.85
C TYR A 240 1.16 4.91 -21.54
N THR A 241 0.19 5.63 -22.07
CA THR A 241 -1.22 5.23 -21.97
C THR A 241 -1.45 3.85 -22.58
N VAL A 242 -0.91 3.60 -23.79
CA VAL A 242 -1.02 2.28 -24.44
C VAL A 242 -0.24 1.22 -23.67
N LYS A 243 0.96 1.56 -23.21
CA LYS A 243 1.79 0.66 -22.40
C LYS A 243 1.10 0.29 -21.08
N ASP A 244 0.49 1.25 -20.40
CA ASP A 244 -0.26 1.03 -19.16
C ASP A 244 -1.49 0.14 -19.40
N ILE A 245 -2.19 0.29 -20.52
CA ILE A 245 -3.29 -0.60 -20.90
C ILE A 245 -2.82 -2.05 -21.00
N VAL A 246 -1.64 -2.31 -21.57
CA VAL A 246 -1.07 -3.67 -21.61
C VAL A 246 -0.85 -4.19 -20.19
N GLY A 247 -0.27 -3.39 -19.30
CA GLY A 247 -0.10 -3.74 -17.89
C GLY A 247 -1.42 -4.03 -17.18
N VAL A 248 -2.45 -3.21 -17.45
CA VAL A 248 -3.81 -3.40 -16.95
C VAL A 248 -4.42 -4.72 -17.42
N VAL A 249 -4.30 -5.05 -18.71
CA VAL A 249 -4.85 -6.30 -19.27
C VAL A 249 -4.18 -7.52 -18.61
N VAL A 250 -2.84 -7.51 -18.48
CA VAL A 250 -2.11 -8.59 -17.81
C VAL A 250 -2.54 -8.71 -16.34
N PHE A 251 -2.61 -7.59 -15.63
CA PHE A 251 -3.07 -7.59 -14.25
C PHE A 251 -4.49 -8.13 -14.10
N LEU A 252 -5.42 -7.66 -14.92
CA LEU A 252 -6.82 -8.12 -14.88
C LEU A 252 -6.95 -9.60 -15.22
N PHE A 253 -6.11 -10.14 -16.10
CA PHE A 253 -6.06 -11.57 -16.38
C PHE A 253 -5.65 -12.36 -15.13
N ILE A 254 -4.58 -11.95 -14.44
CA ILE A 254 -4.12 -12.58 -13.19
C ILE A 254 -5.19 -12.42 -12.09
N PHE A 255 -5.70 -11.21 -11.91
CA PHE A 255 -6.71 -10.89 -10.89
C PHE A 255 -7.98 -11.72 -11.06
N ARG A 256 -8.48 -11.80 -12.30
CA ARG A 256 -9.62 -12.65 -12.63
C ARG A 256 -9.32 -14.14 -12.35
N THR A 257 -8.14 -14.62 -12.72
CA THR A 257 -7.74 -16.01 -12.44
C THR A 257 -7.77 -16.30 -10.95
N VAL A 258 -7.30 -15.40 -10.11
CA VAL A 258 -7.36 -15.56 -8.65
C VAL A 258 -8.81 -15.58 -8.18
N ILE A 259 -9.65 -14.63 -8.59
CA ILE A 259 -11.05 -14.53 -8.16
C ILE A 259 -11.85 -15.82 -8.51
N PHE A 260 -11.66 -16.36 -9.70
CA PHE A 260 -12.46 -17.50 -10.16
C PHE A 260 -11.93 -18.86 -9.71
N PHE A 261 -10.63 -18.99 -9.46
CA PHE A 261 -10.01 -20.31 -9.19
C PHE A 261 -9.33 -20.41 -7.82
N PHE A 262 -8.87 -19.28 -7.24
CA PHE A 262 -8.08 -19.29 -6.00
C PHE A 262 -8.42 -18.12 -5.06
N PRO A 263 -9.72 -17.81 -4.81
CA PRO A 263 -10.10 -16.57 -4.09
C PRO A 263 -9.59 -16.50 -2.66
N GLU A 264 -9.36 -17.64 -2.02
CA GLU A 264 -8.82 -17.73 -0.66
C GLU A 264 -7.29 -17.76 -0.62
N MET A 265 -6.64 -18.10 -1.76
CA MET A 265 -5.18 -18.30 -1.85
C MET A 265 -4.63 -19.19 -0.72
N GLY A 266 -5.31 -20.33 -0.47
CA GLY A 266 -4.92 -21.26 0.58
C GLY A 266 -5.04 -20.71 2.01
N GLY A 267 -5.87 -19.71 2.23
CA GLY A 267 -6.06 -19.04 3.52
C GLY A 267 -5.21 -17.80 3.73
N TYR A 268 -4.39 -17.37 2.76
CA TYR A 268 -3.62 -16.13 2.86
C TYR A 268 -4.44 -14.88 2.54
N PHE A 269 -5.43 -14.98 1.64
CA PHE A 269 -6.30 -13.85 1.30
C PHE A 269 -7.59 -13.84 2.12
N LEU A 270 -8.12 -15.04 2.42
CA LEU A 270 -9.27 -15.24 3.30
C LEU A 270 -8.98 -16.42 4.20
N GLU A 271 -8.87 -16.18 5.49
CA GLU A 271 -8.55 -17.19 6.49
C GLU A 271 -9.77 -18.07 6.78
N LYS A 272 -9.55 -19.38 6.90
CA LYS A 272 -10.63 -20.34 7.15
C LYS A 272 -11.50 -20.02 8.38
N PRO A 273 -10.94 -19.61 9.54
CA PRO A 273 -11.79 -19.27 10.69
C PRO A 273 -12.72 -18.07 10.45
N ASN A 274 -12.46 -17.26 9.44
CA ASN A 274 -13.30 -16.12 9.10
C ASN A 274 -14.58 -16.48 8.32
N PHE A 275 -14.74 -17.76 7.96
CA PHE A 275 -16.00 -18.33 7.45
C PHE A 275 -16.94 -18.83 8.57
N GLU A 276 -16.54 -18.66 9.84
CA GLU A 276 -17.38 -18.88 11.01
C GLU A 276 -17.77 -17.52 11.61
N MET A 277 -19.04 -17.38 12.00
CA MET A 277 -19.53 -16.17 12.69
C MET A 277 -18.73 -15.92 13.97
N ALA A 278 -18.45 -14.65 14.26
CA ALA A 278 -17.73 -14.24 15.47
C ALA A 278 -18.40 -14.76 16.75
N ASN A 279 -17.62 -15.42 17.59
CA ASN A 279 -18.02 -15.86 18.91
C ASN A 279 -17.05 -15.29 19.95
N GLN A 280 -17.52 -14.33 20.74
CA GLN A 280 -16.74 -13.68 21.80
C GLN A 280 -16.28 -14.61 22.92
N PHE A 281 -16.90 -15.79 23.06
CA PHE A 281 -16.58 -16.77 24.09
C PHE A 281 -15.64 -17.87 23.61
N LYS A 282 -15.31 -17.90 22.30
CA LYS A 282 -14.45 -18.91 21.70
C LYS A 282 -13.27 -18.26 20.97
N THR A 283 -12.14 -18.09 21.66
CA THR A 283 -10.92 -17.58 21.06
C THR A 283 -10.35 -18.59 20.05
N PRO A 284 -9.99 -18.19 18.81
CA PRO A 284 -9.28 -19.04 17.88
C PRO A 284 -7.94 -19.52 18.44
N GLU A 285 -7.50 -20.71 18.06
CA GLU A 285 -6.20 -21.27 18.50
C GLU A 285 -5.02 -20.40 18.07
N HIS A 286 -5.12 -19.78 16.91
CA HIS A 286 -4.11 -18.86 16.38
C HIS A 286 -4.78 -17.64 15.79
N ILE A 287 -4.38 -16.48 16.29
CA ILE A 287 -4.82 -15.18 15.77
C ILE A 287 -3.62 -14.53 15.08
N ALA A 288 -3.74 -14.30 13.77
CA ALA A 288 -2.79 -13.52 13.01
C ALA A 288 -3.53 -12.43 12.21
N PRO A 289 -2.93 -11.26 12.00
CA PRO A 289 -3.50 -10.29 11.07
C PRO A 289 -3.38 -10.80 9.64
N VAL A 290 -4.13 -10.19 8.72
CA VAL A 290 -4.00 -10.45 7.28
C VAL A 290 -2.55 -10.29 6.81
N TRP A 291 -2.14 -11.10 5.82
CA TRP A 291 -0.75 -11.33 5.41
C TRP A 291 0.06 -10.05 5.20
N TYR A 292 -0.53 -8.97 4.71
CA TYR A 292 0.18 -7.73 4.44
C TYR A 292 0.55 -6.91 5.69
N PHE A 293 0.00 -7.26 6.86
CA PHE A 293 0.41 -6.70 8.16
C PHE A 293 1.39 -7.60 8.92
N THR A 294 1.53 -8.85 8.49
CA THR A 294 2.33 -9.84 9.21
C THR A 294 3.82 -9.47 9.39
N PRO A 295 4.50 -8.74 8.47
CA PRO A 295 5.87 -8.30 8.72
C PRO A 295 5.98 -7.41 9.96
N PHE A 296 5.07 -6.47 10.13
CA PHE A 296 5.04 -5.55 11.28
C PHE A 296 4.58 -6.26 12.56
N TYR A 297 3.66 -7.20 12.43
CA TYR A 297 3.23 -8.05 13.54
C TYR A 297 4.35 -8.97 14.03
N ALA A 298 5.20 -9.47 13.14
CA ALA A 298 6.40 -10.22 13.53
C ALA A 298 7.40 -9.36 14.30
N ILE A 299 7.61 -8.11 13.89
CA ILE A 299 8.45 -7.14 14.63
C ILE A 299 7.89 -6.91 16.03
N LEU A 300 6.58 -6.70 16.17
CA LEU A 300 5.92 -6.57 17.47
C LEU A 300 6.19 -7.79 18.37
N ARG A 301 5.99 -9.00 17.86
CA ARG A 301 6.18 -10.25 18.61
C ARG A 301 7.65 -10.59 18.89
N ALA A 302 8.59 -10.04 18.11
CA ALA A 302 10.02 -10.24 18.33
C ALA A 302 10.52 -9.63 19.64
N VAL A 303 9.84 -8.58 20.13
CA VAL A 303 10.17 -7.88 21.37
C VAL A 303 9.35 -8.45 22.52
N PRO A 304 9.96 -8.92 23.64
CA PRO A 304 9.24 -9.55 24.73
C PRO A 304 8.29 -8.62 25.50
N ASP A 305 8.67 -7.35 25.66
CA ASP A 305 7.85 -6.35 26.33
C ASP A 305 6.78 -5.81 25.40
N LYS A 306 5.53 -5.77 25.87
CA LYS A 306 4.35 -5.38 25.06
C LYS A 306 4.46 -3.94 24.54
N LEU A 307 4.82 -2.98 25.41
CA LEU A 307 4.94 -1.57 25.03
C LEU A 307 6.07 -1.38 24.02
N MET A 308 7.25 -1.95 24.31
CA MET A 308 8.40 -1.85 23.40
C MET A 308 8.14 -2.55 22.07
N GLY A 309 7.36 -3.63 22.06
CA GLY A 309 6.90 -4.28 20.83
C GLY A 309 6.02 -3.35 19.99
N VAL A 310 5.07 -2.65 20.60
CA VAL A 310 4.23 -1.65 19.94
C VAL A 310 5.06 -0.49 19.41
N VAL A 311 6.02 0.00 20.20
CA VAL A 311 6.97 1.05 19.78
C VAL A 311 7.81 0.58 18.59
N ALA A 312 8.34 -0.65 18.62
CA ALA A 312 9.12 -1.20 17.52
C ALA A 312 8.28 -1.33 16.24
N MET A 313 7.06 -1.83 16.34
CA MET A 313 6.12 -1.93 15.22
C MET A 313 5.82 -0.54 14.62
N GLY A 314 5.49 0.44 15.45
CA GLY A 314 5.25 1.82 15.02
C GLY A 314 6.49 2.46 14.39
N ALA A 315 7.67 2.25 14.99
CA ALA A 315 8.95 2.73 14.48
C ALA A 315 9.31 2.13 13.11
N ALA A 316 8.95 0.85 12.88
CA ALA A 316 9.18 0.20 11.59
C ALA A 316 8.41 0.88 10.44
N ILE A 317 7.24 1.42 10.72
CA ILE A 317 6.47 2.20 9.75
C ILE A 317 6.99 3.65 9.69
N ALA A 318 7.21 4.26 10.86
CA ALA A 318 7.64 5.65 10.95
C ALA A 318 9.00 5.92 10.27
N VAL A 319 9.95 4.96 10.34
CA VAL A 319 11.27 5.11 9.72
C VAL A 319 11.20 5.26 8.20
N LEU A 320 10.16 4.75 7.55
CA LEU A 320 9.96 4.91 6.11
C LEU A 320 9.71 6.38 5.71
N PHE A 321 9.09 7.17 6.60
CA PHE A 321 8.87 8.61 6.35
C PHE A 321 10.18 9.39 6.25
N VAL A 322 11.17 9.03 7.05
CA VAL A 322 12.45 9.75 7.11
C VAL A 322 13.49 9.25 6.10
N LEU A 323 13.16 8.23 5.32
CA LEU A 323 14.02 7.63 4.29
C LEU A 323 14.69 8.66 3.36
N PRO A 324 13.98 9.71 2.85
CA PRO A 324 14.59 10.71 1.97
C PRO A 324 15.82 11.40 2.54
N TRP A 325 15.90 11.52 3.85
CA TRP A 325 16.99 12.21 4.57
C TRP A 325 18.06 11.27 5.09
N LEU A 326 17.77 9.97 5.14
CA LEU A 326 18.75 8.93 5.55
C LEU A 326 19.70 8.59 4.40
N ASP A 327 19.21 8.56 3.17
CA ASP A 327 20.01 8.24 1.98
C ASP A 327 20.85 9.44 1.55
N ARG A 328 22.15 9.35 1.78
CA ARG A 328 23.15 10.39 1.46
C ARG A 328 23.94 10.10 0.19
N SER A 329 23.50 9.15 -0.61
CA SER A 329 24.17 8.80 -1.87
C SER A 329 24.10 9.98 -2.85
N PRO A 330 25.17 10.30 -3.58
CA PRO A 330 25.15 11.30 -4.64
C PRO A 330 24.39 10.83 -5.89
N VAL A 331 24.08 9.55 -5.98
CA VAL A 331 23.33 8.93 -7.09
C VAL A 331 22.02 8.31 -6.59
N ARG A 332 20.97 8.39 -7.39
CA ARG A 332 19.63 7.92 -7.00
C ARG A 332 19.47 6.41 -7.19
N SER A 333 19.70 5.95 -8.42
CA SER A 333 19.42 4.58 -8.83
C SER A 333 20.41 3.58 -8.26
N ILE A 334 19.91 2.42 -7.83
CA ILE A 334 20.69 1.26 -7.42
C ILE A 334 21.68 0.78 -8.50
N ARG A 335 21.42 1.10 -9.78
CA ARG A 335 22.30 0.78 -10.90
C ARG A 335 23.70 1.39 -10.73
N TYR A 336 23.73 2.60 -10.15
CA TYR A 336 24.96 3.41 -10.01
C TYR A 336 25.46 3.47 -8.56
N LYS A 337 24.67 3.00 -7.59
CA LYS A 337 25.11 2.83 -6.20
C LYS A 337 26.16 1.72 -6.07
N GLY A 338 26.92 1.76 -4.99
CA GLY A 338 27.94 0.76 -4.66
C GLY A 338 27.33 -0.60 -4.25
N TRP A 339 28.20 -1.52 -3.90
CA TRP A 339 27.80 -2.87 -3.52
C TRP A 339 27.12 -2.92 -2.13
N LEU A 340 27.48 -2.02 -1.23
CA LEU A 340 26.88 -1.94 0.11
C LEU A 340 25.40 -1.61 0.04
N SER A 341 25.01 -0.61 -0.76
CA SER A 341 23.58 -0.29 -0.98
C SER A 341 22.82 -1.46 -1.56
N LYS A 342 23.41 -2.21 -2.49
CA LYS A 342 22.81 -3.40 -3.09
C LYS A 342 22.62 -4.52 -2.05
N LEU A 343 23.66 -4.79 -1.26
CA LEU A 343 23.65 -5.80 -0.21
C LEU A 343 22.57 -5.48 0.83
N TRP A 344 22.56 -4.24 1.36
CA TRP A 344 21.61 -3.84 2.37
C TRP A 344 20.15 -3.84 1.86
N LEU A 345 19.94 -3.47 0.59
CA LEU A 345 18.60 -3.56 -0.01
C LEU A 345 18.12 -5.01 -0.12
N VAL A 346 19.01 -5.96 -0.49
CA VAL A 346 18.67 -7.39 -0.52
C VAL A 346 18.38 -7.91 0.90
N ILE A 347 19.24 -7.57 1.87
CA ILE A 347 19.03 -7.95 3.28
C ILE A 347 17.69 -7.42 3.79
N PHE A 348 17.36 -6.17 3.51
CA PHE A 348 16.09 -5.55 3.89
C PHE A 348 14.90 -6.29 3.27
N ALA A 349 14.92 -6.53 1.96
CA ALA A 349 13.84 -7.21 1.25
C ALA A 349 13.63 -8.65 1.74
N VAL A 350 14.73 -9.41 1.91
CA VAL A 350 14.68 -10.78 2.45
C VAL A 350 14.17 -10.79 3.88
N SER A 351 14.65 -9.87 4.73
CA SER A 351 14.19 -9.76 6.12
C SER A 351 12.69 -9.45 6.19
N PHE A 352 12.20 -8.55 5.33
CA PHE A 352 10.77 -8.21 5.27
C PHE A 352 9.90 -9.42 4.88
N VAL A 353 10.35 -10.22 3.90
CA VAL A 353 9.63 -11.45 3.49
C VAL A 353 9.65 -12.50 4.59
N ILE A 354 10.80 -12.72 5.26
CA ILE A 354 10.91 -13.67 6.37
C ILE A 354 10.01 -13.24 7.54
N LEU A 355 10.00 -11.95 7.89
CA LEU A 355 9.10 -11.39 8.90
C LEU A 355 7.63 -11.61 8.51
N GLY A 356 7.29 -11.41 7.23
CA GLY A 356 5.95 -11.70 6.71
C GLY A 356 5.53 -13.15 6.92
N TYR A 357 6.41 -14.08 6.57
CA TYR A 357 6.15 -15.52 6.75
C TYR A 357 5.94 -15.89 8.22
N TYR A 358 6.89 -15.54 9.10
CA TYR A 358 6.77 -15.90 10.53
C TYR A 358 5.72 -15.09 11.29
N GLY A 359 5.35 -13.91 10.79
CA GLY A 359 4.23 -13.14 11.31
C GLY A 359 2.87 -13.82 11.13
N ALA A 360 2.72 -14.59 10.05
CA ALA A 360 1.53 -15.38 9.77
C ALA A 360 1.48 -16.73 10.51
N GLN A 361 2.62 -17.22 11.03
CA GLN A 361 2.70 -18.51 11.69
C GLN A 361 2.51 -18.40 13.22
N ALA A 362 2.06 -19.52 13.81
CA ALA A 362 2.08 -19.67 15.25
C ALA A 362 3.51 -19.50 15.81
N PRO A 363 3.68 -18.95 17.01
CA PRO A 363 5.01 -18.77 17.62
C PRO A 363 5.75 -20.09 17.76
N SER A 364 7.01 -20.10 17.33
CA SER A 364 7.94 -21.21 17.54
C SER A 364 9.32 -20.70 17.95
N PRO A 365 10.17 -21.49 18.62
CA PRO A 365 11.51 -21.04 19.02
C PRO A 365 12.35 -20.55 17.84
N LEU A 366 12.34 -21.29 16.73
CA LEU A 366 13.04 -20.91 15.50
C LEU A 366 12.46 -19.64 14.90
N GLY A 367 11.12 -19.58 14.74
CA GLY A 367 10.42 -18.43 14.17
C GLY A 367 10.65 -17.16 14.99
N THR A 368 10.65 -17.24 16.32
CA THR A 368 10.95 -16.13 17.22
C THR A 368 12.39 -15.64 17.06
N THR A 369 13.36 -16.57 16.99
CA THR A 369 14.77 -16.21 16.80
C THR A 369 14.99 -15.53 15.45
N LEU A 370 14.47 -16.10 14.36
CA LEU A 370 14.58 -15.51 13.03
C LEU A 370 13.88 -14.15 12.93
N SER A 371 12.70 -14.00 13.55
CA SER A 371 12.00 -12.72 13.60
C SER A 371 12.82 -11.65 14.33
N ARG A 372 13.51 -11.99 15.44
CA ARG A 372 14.43 -11.08 16.15
C ARG A 372 15.60 -10.65 15.27
N VAL A 373 16.27 -11.60 14.63
CA VAL A 373 17.39 -11.30 13.72
C VAL A 373 16.92 -10.41 12.57
N CYS A 374 15.82 -10.78 11.91
CA CYS A 374 15.29 -10.00 10.79
C CYS A 374 14.79 -8.62 11.23
N THR A 375 14.27 -8.46 12.46
CA THR A 375 13.91 -7.14 13.01
C THR A 375 15.16 -6.26 13.16
N VAL A 376 16.25 -6.80 13.69
CA VAL A 376 17.52 -6.06 13.79
C VAL A 376 18.02 -5.66 12.39
N LEU A 377 18.01 -6.60 11.43
CA LEU A 377 18.44 -6.33 10.05
C LEU A 377 17.53 -5.31 9.33
N TYR A 378 16.23 -5.35 9.58
CA TYR A 378 15.26 -4.37 9.08
C TYR A 378 15.66 -2.95 9.52
N PHE A 379 15.86 -2.73 10.82
CA PHE A 379 16.25 -1.42 11.34
C PHE A 379 17.68 -1.03 10.96
N ALA A 380 18.60 -1.99 10.90
CA ALA A 380 19.97 -1.74 10.48
C ALA A 380 20.06 -1.15 9.06
N PHE A 381 19.19 -1.56 8.15
CA PHE A 381 19.10 -0.97 6.82
C PHE A 381 18.95 0.56 6.88
N PHE A 382 18.06 1.07 7.73
CA PHE A 382 17.81 2.51 7.86
C PHE A 382 18.86 3.21 8.72
N ILE A 383 19.24 2.63 9.86
CA ILE A 383 20.19 3.24 10.81
C ILE A 383 21.57 3.36 10.18
N LEU A 384 22.00 2.36 9.41
CA LEU A 384 23.31 2.36 8.76
C LEU A 384 23.31 3.09 7.42
N MET A 385 22.13 3.40 6.84
CA MET A 385 22.03 4.04 5.53
C MET A 385 22.83 5.34 5.39
N PRO A 386 22.81 6.30 6.33
CA PRO A 386 23.59 7.53 6.23
C PRO A 386 25.08 7.30 6.13
N PHE A 387 25.57 6.18 6.66
CA PHE A 387 26.98 5.83 6.67
C PHE A 387 27.39 5.11 5.39
N TYR A 388 26.76 3.96 5.04
CA TYR A 388 27.18 3.20 3.87
C TYR A 388 26.91 3.94 2.56
N THR A 389 25.83 4.74 2.45
CA THR A 389 25.53 5.51 1.24
C THR A 389 26.50 6.67 1.03
N ARG A 390 27.15 7.17 2.10
CA ARG A 390 28.19 8.21 2.02
C ARG A 390 29.56 7.63 1.72
N MET A 391 29.85 6.41 2.21
CA MET A 391 31.19 5.81 2.15
C MET A 391 31.44 5.02 0.87
N GLU A 392 30.39 4.49 0.25
CA GLU A 392 30.52 3.62 -0.91
C GLU A 392 30.93 4.37 -2.18
N LYS A 393 31.70 3.68 -3.03
CA LYS A 393 32.05 4.19 -4.36
C LYS A 393 30.88 4.01 -5.31
N THR A 394 30.44 5.10 -5.91
CA THR A 394 29.35 5.11 -6.90
C THR A 394 29.90 5.09 -8.32
N LYS A 395 29.08 4.64 -9.29
CA LYS A 395 29.38 4.72 -10.72
C LYS A 395 28.88 6.05 -11.27
N PRO A 396 29.52 6.58 -12.35
CA PRO A 396 29.01 7.77 -13.00
C PRO A 396 27.63 7.52 -13.61
N VAL A 397 26.71 8.45 -13.35
CA VAL A 397 25.37 8.44 -13.96
C VAL A 397 25.52 8.93 -15.42
N PRO A 398 24.89 8.29 -16.41
CA PRO A 398 24.98 8.73 -17.79
C PRO A 398 24.32 10.10 -17.98
N GLU A 399 24.79 10.86 -18.94
CA GLU A 399 24.22 12.18 -19.26
C GLU A 399 22.81 12.11 -19.87
N ARG A 400 22.49 11.00 -20.52
CA ARG A 400 21.21 10.69 -21.16
C ARG A 400 20.70 9.35 -20.65
N VAL A 401 19.40 9.15 -20.66
CA VAL A 401 18.84 7.85 -20.23
C VAL A 401 19.29 6.73 -21.18
N THR A 402 19.63 5.60 -20.58
CA THR A 402 19.95 4.38 -21.34
C THR A 402 18.67 3.64 -21.73
N GLY A 403 18.67 2.98 -22.88
CA GLY A 403 17.55 2.22 -23.41
C GLY A 403 17.24 0.96 -22.63
#